data_728c6032f0a0429e578f7c343e54e309
#
_entry.id   728c6032f0a0429e578f7c343e54e309
#
_cell.length_a   1.000
_cell.length_b   1.000
_cell.length_c   1.000
_cell.angle_alpha   90.00
_cell.angle_beta   90.00
_cell.angle_gamma   90.00
#
_symmetry.space_group_name_H-M   'P 1'
#
loop_
_entity.id
_entity.type
_entity.pdbx_description
1 polymer ?
#
loop_
_entity_poly.entity_id
_entity_poly.type
_entity_poly.pdbx_seq_one_letter_code
_entity_poly.pdbx_strand_id
1 'polypeptide(L)'
;MRKNIQYKKLGDICDFISGGTPSKSKMEYWKDGKIPWIKISDFKKKYIKISDEKITKSGLENSSVKILKKGTILYTIFASVGKVAILDIEATTNQAIVGIDLKENNLLDKDFLYYFLCSIENNIKKQARGVAQNNINISILKNISIPILSMSLQKNIVKTLKKLEDILENFKQKKLLINFLNKSLFTSMFGDIKTNDKNWEIKNLDSIYYIRSSKRIFEKDYKKEGVPFFRSKEIVELSNSKNIIPEIYISFDKYEELKKASGIPLKDDLLITAVGTIGKIWKVNYEKDFYFKDGNLIWLQLKNKNQFNTLSLKRILLVIRL
;
A
#
# COMPACT_ATOMS: atom_id res chain seq x y z
N MET A 1 -20.88 -14.99 31.37
CA MET A 1 -19.90 -15.99 31.85
C MET A 1 -18.72 -16.02 30.87
N ARG A 2 -17.53 -15.54 31.27
CA ARG A 2 -16.30 -15.72 30.51
C ARG A 2 -15.94 -17.20 30.59
N LYS A 3 -16.18 -18.00 29.55
CA LYS A 3 -15.64 -19.37 29.47
C LYS A 3 -14.12 -19.26 29.59
N ASN A 4 -13.50 -20.02 30.50
CA ASN A 4 -12.05 -20.13 30.60
C ASN A 4 -11.54 -20.65 29.24
N ILE A 5 -10.97 -19.76 28.44
CA ILE A 5 -10.37 -20.11 27.15
C ILE A 5 -9.01 -20.75 27.45
N GLN A 6 -8.83 -21.99 27.03
CA GLN A 6 -7.55 -22.68 27.11
C GLN A 6 -6.60 -22.12 26.05
N TYR A 7 -5.34 -21.91 26.39
CA TYR A 7 -4.29 -21.50 25.48
C TYR A 7 -3.26 -22.62 25.34
N LYS A 8 -2.75 -22.82 24.14
CA LYS A 8 -1.61 -23.74 23.87
C LYS A 8 -0.52 -23.01 23.11
N LYS A 9 0.73 -23.39 23.34
CA LYS A 9 1.85 -22.88 22.55
C LYS A 9 1.80 -23.48 21.15
N LEU A 10 2.17 -22.70 20.12
CA LEU A 10 2.25 -23.19 18.76
C LEU A 10 3.24 -24.36 18.62
N GLY A 11 4.35 -24.37 19.38
CA GLY A 11 5.32 -25.46 19.40
C GLY A 11 4.77 -26.80 19.85
N ASP A 12 3.70 -26.79 20.67
CA ASP A 12 3.06 -28.02 21.15
C ASP A 12 2.15 -28.67 20.06
N ILE A 13 1.56 -27.85 19.20
CA ILE A 13 0.50 -28.22 18.27
C ILE A 13 0.88 -28.09 16.78
N CYS A 14 2.05 -27.52 16.47
CA CYS A 14 2.52 -27.35 15.11
C CYS A 14 3.94 -27.87 14.93
N ASP A 15 4.23 -28.36 13.74
CA ASP A 15 5.57 -28.61 13.23
C ASP A 15 6.09 -27.39 12.47
N PHE A 16 7.40 -27.13 12.60
CA PHE A 16 8.08 -26.01 12.01
C PHE A 16 9.22 -26.48 11.13
N ILE A 17 9.18 -26.12 9.86
CA ILE A 17 10.15 -26.54 8.85
C ILE A 17 10.86 -25.29 8.33
N SER A 18 12.16 -25.20 8.59
CA SER A 18 12.99 -24.10 8.07
C SER A 18 13.20 -24.25 6.57
N GLY A 19 13.11 -23.12 5.85
CA GLY A 19 13.57 -23.07 4.48
C GLY A 19 15.09 -23.01 4.38
N GLY A 20 15.59 -23.06 3.16
CA GLY A 20 17.02 -23.01 2.83
C GLY A 20 17.27 -22.37 1.47
N THR A 21 18.54 -22.10 1.17
CA THR A 21 18.95 -21.55 -0.12
C THR A 21 20.09 -22.40 -0.67
N PRO A 22 19.89 -23.10 -1.80
CA PRO A 22 20.99 -23.75 -2.51
C PRO A 22 22.02 -22.70 -2.92
N SER A 23 23.29 -23.09 -2.99
CA SER A 23 24.37 -22.20 -3.38
C SER A 23 24.06 -21.49 -4.70
N LYS A 24 24.01 -20.15 -4.68
CA LYS A 24 23.75 -19.34 -5.89
C LYS A 24 24.91 -19.37 -6.89
N SER A 25 26.13 -19.74 -6.45
CA SER A 25 27.29 -19.87 -7.32
C SER A 25 27.27 -21.15 -8.19
N LYS A 26 26.42 -22.11 -7.84
CA LYS A 26 26.28 -23.38 -8.59
C LYS A 26 25.06 -23.26 -9.53
N MET A 27 25.32 -22.96 -10.81
CA MET A 27 24.23 -22.83 -11.80
C MET A 27 23.41 -24.10 -11.95
N GLU A 28 24.03 -25.29 -11.77
CA GLU A 28 23.38 -26.61 -11.83
C GLU A 28 22.24 -26.78 -10.82
N TYR A 29 22.20 -25.97 -9.74
CA TYR A 29 21.14 -26.01 -8.75
C TYR A 29 19.91 -25.17 -9.16
N TRP A 30 20.05 -24.26 -10.16
CA TRP A 30 19.04 -23.28 -10.55
C TRP A 30 18.61 -23.42 -12.01
N LYS A 31 19.55 -23.64 -12.93
CA LYS A 31 19.27 -23.69 -14.37
C LYS A 31 18.32 -24.85 -14.68
N ASP A 32 17.24 -24.55 -15.40
CA ASP A 32 16.19 -25.50 -15.81
C ASP A 32 15.48 -26.19 -14.62
N GLY A 33 15.49 -25.55 -13.45
CA GLY A 33 14.83 -26.03 -12.24
C GLY A 33 13.31 -26.19 -12.44
N LYS A 34 12.75 -27.23 -11.85
CA LYS A 34 11.31 -27.55 -11.93
C LYS A 34 10.62 -27.45 -10.56
N ILE A 35 11.37 -27.47 -9.46
CA ILE A 35 10.85 -27.44 -8.09
C ILE A 35 10.68 -25.98 -7.69
N PRO A 36 9.46 -25.49 -7.38
CA PRO A 36 9.23 -24.12 -6.97
C PRO A 36 10.01 -23.76 -5.71
N TRP A 37 10.66 -22.58 -5.69
CA TRP A 37 11.41 -22.07 -4.56
C TRP A 37 10.90 -20.69 -4.19
N ILE A 38 10.14 -20.61 -3.09
CA ILE A 38 9.38 -19.45 -2.64
C ILE A 38 10.27 -18.46 -1.91
N LYS A 39 10.12 -17.19 -2.26
CA LYS A 39 10.72 -16.03 -1.58
C LYS A 39 9.64 -15.13 -0.96
N ILE A 40 10.07 -14.17 -0.15
CA ILE A 40 9.16 -13.16 0.46
C ILE A 40 8.42 -12.34 -0.61
N SER A 41 9.03 -12.12 -1.78
CA SER A 41 8.39 -11.41 -2.90
C SER A 41 7.18 -12.13 -3.49
N ASP A 42 7.05 -13.44 -3.25
CA ASP A 42 5.95 -14.26 -3.74
C ASP A 42 4.70 -14.16 -2.85
N PHE A 43 4.81 -13.55 -1.66
CA PHE A 43 3.69 -13.29 -0.74
C PHE A 43 2.80 -12.15 -1.24
N LYS A 44 2.25 -12.30 -2.44
CA LYS A 44 1.37 -11.29 -3.07
C LYS A 44 -0.10 -11.48 -2.68
N LYS A 45 -0.52 -12.70 -2.34
CA LYS A 45 -1.87 -13.11 -1.97
C LYS A 45 -1.83 -14.15 -0.85
N LYS A 46 -2.99 -14.45 -0.25
CA LYS A 46 -3.15 -15.50 0.76
C LYS A 46 -2.61 -16.85 0.29
N TYR A 47 -2.93 -17.25 -0.94
CA TYR A 47 -2.51 -18.52 -1.52
C TYR A 47 -1.39 -18.31 -2.54
N ILE A 48 -0.25 -19.01 -2.37
CA ILE A 48 0.85 -19.01 -3.30
C ILE A 48 0.67 -20.18 -4.28
N LYS A 49 0.44 -19.85 -5.55
CA LYS A 49 0.16 -20.81 -6.63
C LYS A 49 1.34 -21.00 -7.59
N ILE A 50 2.24 -20.03 -7.63
CA ILE A 50 3.38 -19.98 -8.53
C ILE A 50 4.58 -19.39 -7.80
N SER A 51 5.77 -19.69 -8.29
CA SER A 51 7.03 -19.10 -7.85
C SER A 51 7.77 -18.54 -9.06
N ASP A 52 8.42 -17.41 -8.90
CA ASP A 52 9.25 -16.80 -9.93
C ASP A 52 10.58 -17.56 -10.10
N GLU A 53 11.08 -18.22 -9.05
CA GLU A 53 12.31 -19.02 -9.09
C GLU A 53 12.04 -20.50 -8.81
N LYS A 54 12.86 -21.35 -9.41
CA LYS A 54 12.80 -22.81 -9.23
C LYS A 54 14.20 -23.36 -9.02
N ILE A 55 14.29 -24.50 -8.34
CA ILE A 55 15.53 -25.25 -8.15
C ILE A 55 15.47 -26.61 -8.86
N THR A 56 16.62 -27.17 -9.13
CA THR A 56 16.74 -28.50 -9.67
C THR A 56 16.68 -29.55 -8.57
N LYS A 57 16.58 -30.85 -8.94
CA LYS A 57 16.70 -31.95 -8.01
C LYS A 57 18.08 -31.98 -7.32
N SER A 58 19.16 -31.69 -8.07
CA SER A 58 20.48 -31.51 -7.51
C SER A 58 20.56 -30.40 -6.46
N GLY A 59 19.89 -29.24 -6.71
CA GLY A 59 19.81 -28.16 -5.74
C GLY A 59 19.05 -28.55 -4.47
N LEU A 60 18.01 -29.36 -4.59
CA LEU A 60 17.28 -29.91 -3.45
C LEU A 60 18.12 -30.87 -2.62
N GLU A 61 18.77 -31.85 -3.27
CA GLU A 61 19.52 -32.92 -2.61
C GLU A 61 20.84 -32.46 -1.95
N ASN A 62 21.45 -31.40 -2.52
CA ASN A 62 22.73 -30.87 -2.04
C ASN A 62 22.60 -29.57 -1.24
N SER A 63 21.44 -29.34 -0.58
CA SER A 63 21.22 -28.18 0.26
C SER A 63 20.34 -28.50 1.46
N SER A 64 20.15 -27.51 2.37
CA SER A 64 19.27 -27.64 3.53
C SER A 64 17.79 -27.45 3.19
N VAL A 65 17.45 -27.25 1.94
CA VAL A 65 16.08 -27.01 1.45
C VAL A 65 15.21 -28.24 1.68
N LYS A 66 13.97 -28.01 2.08
CA LYS A 66 12.98 -29.09 2.27
C LYS A 66 11.73 -28.80 1.45
N ILE A 67 11.12 -29.84 0.92
CA ILE A 67 9.84 -29.77 0.24
C ILE A 67 8.74 -29.60 1.29
N LEU A 68 7.90 -28.60 1.09
CA LEU A 68 6.70 -28.33 1.86
C LEU A 68 5.47 -28.72 1.04
N LYS A 69 4.50 -29.35 1.69
CA LYS A 69 3.28 -29.83 1.05
C LYS A 69 2.31 -28.67 0.73
N LYS A 70 1.46 -28.88 -0.26
CA LYS A 70 0.28 -28.02 -0.45
C LYS A 70 -0.52 -27.93 0.85
N GLY A 71 -0.91 -26.71 1.20
CA GLY A 71 -1.62 -26.38 2.43
C GLY A 71 -0.73 -26.02 3.61
N THR A 72 0.61 -26.13 3.53
CA THR A 72 1.52 -25.63 4.56
C THR A 72 1.38 -24.13 4.70
N ILE A 73 1.27 -23.61 5.93
CA ILE A 73 1.29 -22.17 6.21
C ILE A 73 2.73 -21.69 6.19
N LEU A 74 3.02 -20.65 5.45
CA LEU A 74 4.32 -20.00 5.40
C LEU A 74 4.33 -18.76 6.28
N TYR A 75 5.41 -18.58 7.04
CA TYR A 75 5.61 -17.43 7.90
C TYR A 75 7.00 -16.83 7.69
N THR A 76 7.09 -15.50 7.49
CA THR A 76 8.37 -14.83 7.29
C THR A 76 9.01 -14.44 8.63
N ILE A 77 10.29 -14.81 8.80
CA ILE A 77 11.06 -14.59 10.04
C ILE A 77 12.19 -13.57 9.88
N PHE A 78 12.58 -13.21 8.64
CA PHE A 78 13.60 -12.21 8.33
C PHE A 78 13.06 -11.13 7.40
N ALA A 79 13.72 -9.96 7.37
CA ALA A 79 13.42 -8.80 6.51
C ALA A 79 12.01 -8.25 6.67
N SER A 80 10.99 -8.92 6.18
CA SER A 80 9.57 -8.54 6.31
C SER A 80 8.88 -9.48 7.29
N VAL A 81 9.28 -9.46 8.56
CA VAL A 81 8.77 -10.35 9.61
C VAL A 81 7.25 -10.26 9.75
N GLY A 82 6.61 -11.41 9.93
CA GLY A 82 5.18 -11.53 10.25
C GLY A 82 4.25 -11.68 9.08
N LYS A 83 4.73 -11.71 7.83
CA LYS A 83 3.88 -12.03 6.69
C LYS A 83 3.51 -13.52 6.69
N VAL A 84 2.26 -13.80 6.34
CA VAL A 84 1.70 -15.14 6.32
C VAL A 84 1.11 -15.44 4.94
N ALA A 85 1.33 -16.66 4.45
CA ALA A 85 0.69 -17.18 3.23
C ALA A 85 0.42 -18.69 3.39
N ILE A 86 -0.33 -19.26 2.47
CA ILE A 86 -0.61 -20.71 2.41
C ILE A 86 -0.14 -21.23 1.06
N LEU A 87 0.60 -22.33 1.03
CA LEU A 87 0.96 -23.00 -0.21
C LEU A 87 -0.26 -23.63 -0.89
N ASP A 88 -0.53 -23.31 -2.13
CA ASP A 88 -1.51 -24.00 -2.99
C ASP A 88 -0.84 -24.97 -3.98
N ILE A 89 0.45 -25.08 -3.88
CA ILE A 89 1.32 -26.02 -4.60
C ILE A 89 2.29 -26.68 -3.62
N GLU A 90 2.93 -27.76 -4.02
CA GLU A 90 4.12 -28.28 -3.37
C GLU A 90 5.31 -27.40 -3.75
N ALA A 91 6.11 -26.96 -2.78
CA ALA A 91 7.19 -26.01 -3.00
C ALA A 91 8.28 -26.10 -1.92
N THR A 92 9.41 -25.49 -2.20
CA THR A 92 10.48 -25.23 -1.24
C THR A 92 10.52 -23.73 -0.90
N THR A 93 11.25 -23.33 0.15
CA THR A 93 11.33 -21.93 0.57
C THR A 93 12.78 -21.53 0.88
N ASN A 94 13.05 -20.21 0.86
CA ASN A 94 14.32 -19.69 1.35
C ASN A 94 14.38 -19.69 2.88
N GLN A 95 15.56 -19.44 3.45
CA GLN A 95 15.81 -19.43 4.91
C GLN A 95 15.05 -18.33 5.67
N ALA A 96 14.49 -17.33 4.99
CA ALA A 96 13.69 -16.28 5.62
C ALA A 96 12.23 -16.69 5.89
N ILE A 97 11.85 -17.90 5.48
CA ILE A 97 10.49 -18.43 5.57
C ILE A 97 10.51 -19.74 6.34
N VAL A 98 9.54 -19.89 7.24
CA VAL A 98 9.28 -21.13 7.98
C VAL A 98 7.93 -21.68 7.54
N GLY A 99 7.90 -22.96 7.18
CA GLY A 99 6.67 -23.72 6.99
C GLY A 99 6.11 -24.15 8.35
N ILE A 100 4.80 -24.02 8.52
CA ILE A 100 4.06 -24.38 9.74
C ILE A 100 2.93 -25.32 9.35
N ASP A 101 2.95 -26.53 9.88
CA ASP A 101 1.91 -27.54 9.73
C ASP A 101 1.34 -27.97 11.07
N LEU A 102 0.04 -28.28 11.10
CA LEU A 102 -0.61 -28.79 12.30
C LEU A 102 -0.21 -30.25 12.53
N LYS A 103 0.19 -30.59 13.77
CA LYS A 103 0.47 -31.99 14.16
C LYS A 103 -0.79 -32.84 14.22
N GLU A 104 -1.88 -32.26 14.69
CA GLU A 104 -3.21 -32.88 14.79
C GLU A 104 -4.27 -32.00 14.15
N ASN A 105 -5.05 -32.57 13.23
CA ASN A 105 -6.06 -31.82 12.48
C ASN A 105 -7.33 -31.46 13.30
N ASN A 106 -7.48 -32.02 14.51
CA ASN A 106 -8.73 -31.92 15.29
C ASN A 106 -8.76 -30.77 16.31
N LEU A 107 -7.62 -30.12 16.60
CA LEU A 107 -7.55 -29.03 17.58
C LEU A 107 -7.73 -27.65 16.96
N LEU A 108 -7.20 -27.45 15.77
CA LEU A 108 -7.21 -26.16 15.07
C LEU A 108 -7.63 -26.30 13.63
N ASP A 109 -8.50 -25.40 13.20
CA ASP A 109 -8.74 -25.17 11.78
C ASP A 109 -7.55 -24.41 11.18
N LYS A 110 -7.07 -24.85 10.02
CA LYS A 110 -5.87 -24.29 9.35
C LYS A 110 -6.08 -22.83 8.96
N ASP A 111 -7.25 -22.46 8.46
CA ASP A 111 -7.55 -21.06 8.14
C ASP A 111 -7.65 -20.20 9.41
N PHE A 112 -8.16 -20.78 10.52
CA PHE A 112 -8.15 -20.07 11.80
C PHE A 112 -6.72 -19.77 12.26
N LEU A 113 -5.79 -20.74 12.17
CA LEU A 113 -4.37 -20.52 12.47
C LEU A 113 -3.78 -19.45 11.55
N TYR A 114 -4.09 -19.46 10.25
CA TYR A 114 -3.66 -18.42 9.31
C TYR A 114 -4.10 -17.03 9.77
N TYR A 115 -5.38 -16.83 10.06
CA TYR A 115 -5.89 -15.53 10.50
C TYR A 115 -5.34 -15.11 11.86
N PHE A 116 -5.16 -16.06 12.78
CA PHE A 116 -4.51 -15.77 14.05
C PHE A 116 -3.10 -15.24 13.84
N LEU A 117 -2.28 -15.91 13.03
CA LEU A 117 -0.91 -15.46 12.71
C LEU A 117 -0.89 -14.09 12.05
N CYS A 118 -1.82 -13.80 11.15
CA CYS A 118 -1.98 -12.45 10.58
C CYS A 118 -2.31 -11.41 11.66
N SER A 119 -3.16 -11.73 12.63
CA SER A 119 -3.62 -10.79 13.66
C SER A 119 -2.50 -10.33 14.60
N ILE A 120 -1.51 -11.18 14.82
CA ILE A 120 -0.38 -10.89 15.72
C ILE A 120 0.83 -10.25 15.03
N GLU A 121 0.77 -10.01 13.72
CA GLU A 121 1.88 -9.45 12.92
C GLU A 121 2.50 -8.20 13.57
N ASN A 122 1.67 -7.24 13.98
CA ASN A 122 2.14 -5.99 14.59
C ASN A 122 2.81 -6.21 15.94
N ASN A 123 2.33 -7.16 16.73
CA ASN A 123 2.94 -7.49 18.03
C ASN A 123 4.32 -8.13 17.84
N ILE A 124 4.42 -9.05 16.90
CA ILE A 124 5.69 -9.70 16.55
C ILE A 124 6.70 -8.69 15.99
N LYS A 125 6.27 -7.78 15.12
CA LYS A 125 7.12 -6.70 14.60
C LYS A 125 7.66 -5.78 15.71
N LYS A 126 6.86 -5.49 16.75
CA LYS A 126 7.33 -4.72 17.90
C LYS A 126 8.40 -5.48 18.68
N GLN A 127 8.22 -6.77 18.90
CA GLN A 127 9.22 -7.62 19.56
C GLN A 127 10.52 -7.72 18.75
N ALA A 128 10.42 -7.84 17.41
CA ALA A 128 11.58 -7.89 16.53
C ALA A 128 12.40 -6.58 16.52
N ARG A 129 11.77 -5.41 16.68
CA ARG A 129 12.46 -4.09 16.74
C ARG A 129 13.31 -3.89 17.99
N GLY A 130 13.11 -4.67 19.04
CA GLY A 130 13.94 -4.65 20.26
C GLY A 130 15.26 -5.41 20.13
N VAL A 131 15.52 -6.09 19.00
CA VAL A 131 16.73 -6.87 18.73
C VAL A 131 17.48 -6.19 17.59
N ALA A 132 18.81 -6.16 17.64
CA ALA A 132 19.69 -5.44 16.69
C ALA A 132 19.51 -5.77 15.20
N GLN A 133 18.76 -6.79 14.85
CA GLN A 133 18.48 -7.23 13.48
C GLN A 133 17.00 -7.53 13.32
N ASN A 134 16.05 -6.73 13.35
CA ASN A 134 14.62 -6.92 12.97
C ASN A 134 14.18 -8.35 12.55
N ASN A 135 14.66 -9.38 13.23
CA ASN A 135 14.49 -10.80 12.92
C ASN A 135 13.88 -11.52 14.11
N ILE A 136 13.13 -12.58 13.85
CA ILE A 136 12.68 -13.52 14.88
C ILE A 136 13.22 -14.92 14.56
N ASN A 137 13.32 -15.76 15.57
CA ASN A 137 13.69 -17.15 15.42
C ASN A 137 12.48 -18.08 15.63
N ILE A 138 12.63 -19.34 15.25
CA ILE A 138 11.57 -20.35 15.39
C ILE A 138 11.17 -20.55 16.85
N SER A 139 12.09 -20.37 17.80
CA SER A 139 11.76 -20.49 19.23
C SER A 139 10.73 -19.45 19.67
N ILE A 140 10.80 -18.22 19.15
CA ILE A 140 9.78 -17.18 19.40
C ILE A 140 8.43 -17.64 18.88
N LEU A 141 8.38 -18.16 17.63
CA LEU A 141 7.13 -18.68 17.04
C LEU A 141 6.55 -19.84 17.85
N LYS A 142 7.38 -20.77 18.28
CA LYS A 142 6.96 -21.92 19.11
C LYS A 142 6.35 -21.49 20.43
N ASN A 143 6.81 -20.38 21.01
CA ASN A 143 6.32 -19.87 22.29
C ASN A 143 5.05 -19.01 22.19
N ILE A 144 4.57 -18.70 20.99
CA ILE A 144 3.31 -17.95 20.80
C ILE A 144 2.15 -18.82 21.32
N SER A 145 1.34 -18.24 22.19
CA SER A 145 0.13 -18.88 22.72
C SER A 145 -1.10 -18.55 21.85
N ILE A 146 -1.80 -19.60 21.39
CA ILE A 146 -3.04 -19.49 20.62
C ILE A 146 -4.22 -19.96 21.45
N PRO A 147 -5.38 -19.26 21.41
CA PRO A 147 -6.59 -19.73 22.08
C PRO A 147 -7.17 -20.97 21.37
N ILE A 148 -7.48 -21.99 22.14
CA ILE A 148 -8.15 -23.21 21.64
C ILE A 148 -9.64 -23.03 21.85
N LEU A 149 -10.32 -22.70 20.76
CA LEU A 149 -11.78 -22.55 20.68
C LEU A 149 -12.43 -23.85 20.17
N SER A 150 -13.74 -24.01 20.38
CA SER A 150 -14.44 -25.11 19.73
C SER A 150 -14.32 -25.02 18.20
N MET A 151 -14.24 -26.15 17.52
CA MET A 151 -14.09 -26.21 16.05
C MET A 151 -15.22 -25.44 15.34
N SER A 152 -16.44 -25.50 15.86
CA SER A 152 -17.59 -24.75 15.34
C SER A 152 -17.35 -23.23 15.40
N LEU A 153 -16.82 -22.73 16.52
CA LEU A 153 -16.53 -21.31 16.69
C LEU A 153 -15.38 -20.88 15.78
N GLN A 154 -14.32 -21.68 15.67
CA GLN A 154 -13.21 -21.40 14.74
C GLN A 154 -13.72 -21.29 13.30
N LYS A 155 -14.52 -22.24 12.82
CA LYS A 155 -15.09 -22.22 11.47
C LYS A 155 -16.02 -21.02 11.24
N ASN A 156 -16.79 -20.61 12.24
CA ASN A 156 -17.64 -19.42 12.13
C ASN A 156 -16.82 -18.13 12.03
N ILE A 157 -15.73 -18.00 12.80
CA ILE A 157 -14.79 -16.89 12.70
C ILE A 157 -14.17 -16.86 11.30
N VAL A 158 -13.65 -17.98 10.82
CA VAL A 158 -13.06 -18.11 9.48
C VAL A 158 -14.07 -17.73 8.39
N LYS A 159 -15.30 -18.22 8.47
CA LYS A 159 -16.38 -17.88 7.52
C LYS A 159 -16.64 -16.37 7.46
N THR A 160 -16.67 -15.72 8.63
CA THR A 160 -16.88 -14.26 8.72
C THR A 160 -15.70 -13.50 8.12
N LEU A 161 -14.47 -13.88 8.44
CA LEU A 161 -13.26 -13.23 7.92
C LEU A 161 -13.13 -13.39 6.40
N LYS A 162 -13.44 -14.59 5.85
CA LYS A 162 -13.48 -14.81 4.39
C LYS A 162 -14.49 -13.89 3.70
N LYS A 163 -15.71 -13.75 4.27
CA LYS A 163 -16.70 -12.81 3.71
C LYS A 163 -16.20 -11.37 3.70
N LEU A 164 -15.48 -10.93 4.75
CA LEU A 164 -14.90 -9.60 4.80
C LEU A 164 -13.79 -9.43 3.75
N GLU A 165 -12.94 -10.44 3.53
CA GLU A 165 -11.94 -10.43 2.45
C GLU A 165 -12.60 -10.29 1.07
N ASP A 166 -13.67 -11.07 0.80
CA ASP A 166 -14.43 -11.01 -0.45
C ASP A 166 -15.04 -9.61 -0.67
N ILE A 167 -15.61 -9.03 0.37
CA ILE A 167 -16.19 -7.67 0.32
C ILE A 167 -15.08 -6.65 -0.02
N LEU A 168 -13.94 -6.71 0.64
CA LEU A 168 -12.80 -5.81 0.37
C LEU A 168 -12.28 -5.95 -1.05
N GLU A 169 -12.15 -7.18 -1.56
CA GLU A 169 -11.72 -7.41 -2.95
C GLU A 169 -12.76 -6.87 -3.94
N ASN A 170 -14.05 -7.10 -3.71
CA ASN A 170 -15.12 -6.53 -4.54
C ASN A 170 -15.10 -4.99 -4.55
N PHE A 171 -14.80 -4.34 -3.42
CA PHE A 171 -14.64 -2.89 -3.38
C PHE A 171 -13.45 -2.42 -4.22
N LYS A 172 -12.31 -3.13 -4.18
CA LYS A 172 -11.15 -2.80 -5.02
C LYS A 172 -11.50 -2.91 -6.51
N GLN A 173 -12.17 -3.99 -6.91
CA GLN A 173 -12.59 -4.20 -8.30
C GLN A 173 -13.60 -3.14 -8.75
N LYS A 174 -14.60 -2.83 -7.93
CA LYS A 174 -15.56 -1.75 -8.22
C LYS A 174 -14.87 -0.41 -8.42
N LYS A 175 -13.88 -0.07 -7.59
CA LYS A 175 -13.10 1.16 -7.73
C LYS A 175 -12.36 1.22 -9.08
N LEU A 176 -11.76 0.11 -9.50
CA LEU A 176 -11.09 0.03 -10.82
C LEU A 176 -12.09 0.22 -11.96
N LEU A 177 -13.24 -0.45 -11.89
CA LEU A 177 -14.31 -0.33 -12.90
C LEU A 177 -14.88 1.09 -13.00
N ILE A 178 -15.09 1.77 -11.85
CA ILE A 178 -15.55 3.17 -11.84
C ILE A 178 -14.51 4.08 -12.51
N ASN A 179 -13.23 3.89 -12.25
CA ASN A 179 -12.17 4.67 -12.89
C ASN A 179 -12.14 4.43 -14.41
N PHE A 180 -12.30 3.18 -14.84
CA PHE A 180 -12.39 2.83 -16.25
C PHE A 180 -13.64 3.45 -16.92
N LEU A 181 -14.80 3.35 -16.27
CA LEU A 181 -16.04 3.93 -16.76
C LEU A 181 -15.94 5.45 -16.89
N ASN A 182 -15.38 6.14 -15.89
CA ASN A 182 -15.17 7.58 -15.97
C ASN A 182 -14.32 7.98 -17.17
N LYS A 183 -13.24 7.22 -17.44
CA LYS A 183 -12.39 7.45 -18.62
C LYS A 183 -13.15 7.19 -19.93
N SER A 184 -13.88 6.10 -19.99
CA SER A 184 -14.67 5.72 -21.18
C SER A 184 -15.77 6.74 -21.48
N LEU A 185 -16.53 7.16 -20.47
CA LEU A 185 -17.54 8.21 -20.60
C LEU A 185 -16.91 9.53 -21.08
N PHE A 186 -15.78 9.92 -20.50
CA PHE A 186 -15.08 11.13 -20.93
C PHE A 186 -14.71 11.05 -22.42
N THR A 187 -14.08 9.94 -22.84
CA THR A 187 -13.72 9.75 -24.25
C THR A 187 -14.96 9.69 -25.17
N SER A 188 -16.05 9.06 -24.73
CA SER A 188 -17.30 9.03 -25.49
C SER A 188 -17.91 10.42 -25.68
N MET A 189 -17.89 11.26 -24.62
CA MET A 189 -18.45 12.60 -24.65
C MET A 189 -17.59 13.60 -25.41
N PHE A 190 -16.28 13.56 -25.21
CA PHE A 190 -15.35 14.59 -25.68
C PHE A 190 -14.43 14.14 -26.83
N GLY A 191 -14.45 12.86 -27.18
CA GLY A 191 -13.55 12.30 -28.19
C GLY A 191 -12.11 12.08 -27.66
N ASP A 192 -11.19 11.83 -28.56
CA ASP A 192 -9.77 11.78 -28.25
C ASP A 192 -9.21 13.21 -28.24
N ILE A 193 -8.80 13.66 -27.05
CA ILE A 193 -8.27 15.02 -26.84
C ILE A 193 -6.99 15.27 -27.66
N LYS A 194 -6.20 14.22 -27.97
CA LYS A 194 -4.95 14.39 -28.74
C LYS A 194 -5.21 14.67 -30.19
N THR A 195 -6.20 14.00 -30.78
CA THR A 195 -6.58 14.16 -32.19
C THR A 195 -7.66 15.20 -32.40
N ASN A 196 -8.38 15.57 -31.34
CA ASN A 196 -9.54 16.47 -31.38
C ASN A 196 -10.56 16.05 -32.45
N ASP A 197 -10.87 14.74 -32.48
CA ASP A 197 -11.74 14.10 -33.48
C ASP A 197 -13.17 14.67 -33.53
N LYS A 198 -13.58 15.41 -32.49
CA LYS A 198 -14.85 16.11 -32.40
C LYS A 198 -14.78 17.59 -32.74
N ASN A 199 -13.64 18.08 -33.19
CA ASN A 199 -13.41 19.47 -33.60
C ASN A 199 -13.82 20.52 -32.56
N TRP A 200 -13.50 20.25 -31.28
CA TRP A 200 -13.73 21.23 -30.22
C TRP A 200 -12.84 22.46 -30.40
N GLU A 201 -13.34 23.63 -30.01
CA GLU A 201 -12.55 24.87 -29.96
C GLU A 201 -11.36 24.69 -29.00
N ILE A 202 -10.15 24.95 -29.49
CA ILE A 202 -8.92 24.87 -28.70
C ILE A 202 -8.57 26.27 -28.20
N LYS A 203 -8.39 26.40 -26.88
CA LYS A 203 -7.93 27.64 -26.24
C LYS A 203 -6.66 27.39 -25.45
N ASN A 204 -5.78 28.35 -25.45
CA ASN A 204 -4.62 28.32 -24.57
C ASN A 204 -5.05 28.42 -23.09
N LEU A 205 -4.41 27.66 -22.20
CA LEU A 205 -4.74 27.63 -20.80
C LEU A 205 -4.58 29.01 -20.14
N ASP A 206 -3.60 29.80 -20.59
CA ASP A 206 -3.33 31.16 -20.13
C ASP A 206 -4.41 32.17 -20.54
N SER A 207 -5.24 31.86 -21.56
CA SER A 207 -6.41 32.71 -21.88
C SER A 207 -7.52 32.59 -20.84
N ILE A 208 -7.55 31.47 -20.09
CA ILE A 208 -8.58 31.12 -19.12
C ILE A 208 -8.11 31.33 -17.68
N TYR A 209 -6.84 31.01 -17.43
CA TYR A 209 -6.24 31.01 -16.10
C TYR A 209 -5.02 31.92 -16.01
N TYR A 210 -4.84 32.57 -14.87
CA TYR A 210 -3.51 33.02 -14.47
C TYR A 210 -2.72 31.81 -14.00
N ILE A 211 -1.61 31.53 -14.67
CA ILE A 211 -0.68 30.45 -14.30
C ILE A 211 0.38 31.06 -13.40
N ARG A 212 0.39 30.66 -12.14
CA ARG A 212 1.21 31.29 -11.10
C ARG A 212 2.01 30.24 -10.32
N SER A 213 2.97 30.72 -9.56
CA SER A 213 3.66 29.98 -8.51
C SER A 213 3.74 30.86 -7.25
N SER A 214 4.02 30.26 -6.12
CA SER A 214 4.26 31.00 -4.87
C SER A 214 5.67 31.60 -4.84
N LYS A 215 5.92 32.46 -3.87
CA LYS A 215 7.26 32.93 -3.54
C LYS A 215 7.98 31.92 -2.63
N ARG A 216 9.29 31.86 -2.78
CA ARG A 216 10.14 30.92 -2.05
C ARG A 216 10.14 31.21 -0.56
N ILE A 217 9.99 30.13 0.23
CA ILE A 217 10.15 30.14 1.68
C ILE A 217 11.32 29.20 2.00
N PHE A 218 12.22 29.66 2.83
CA PHE A 218 13.39 28.91 3.27
C PHE A 218 13.08 28.15 4.58
N GLU A 219 13.81 27.08 4.84
CA GLU A 219 13.62 26.26 6.05
C GLU A 219 13.76 27.04 7.36
N LYS A 220 14.58 28.12 7.37
CA LYS A 220 14.71 29.03 8.53
C LYS A 220 13.42 29.75 8.90
N ASP A 221 12.49 29.89 7.94
CA ASP A 221 11.21 30.57 8.13
C ASP A 221 10.10 29.59 8.60
N TYR A 222 10.41 28.29 8.68
CA TYR A 222 9.48 27.26 9.12
C TYR A 222 9.21 27.37 10.63
N LYS A 223 7.95 27.22 10.99
CA LYS A 223 7.44 27.27 12.39
C LYS A 223 6.67 25.99 12.70
N LYS A 224 6.50 25.75 14.00
CA LYS A 224 5.65 24.66 14.50
C LYS A 224 4.18 25.03 14.60
N GLU A 225 3.87 26.32 14.55
CA GLU A 225 2.52 26.91 14.61
C GLU A 225 2.44 28.17 13.76
N GLY A 226 1.23 28.59 13.41
CA GLY A 226 0.94 29.76 12.56
C GLY A 226 0.07 29.40 11.37
N VAL A 227 0.40 29.94 10.18
CA VAL A 227 -0.31 29.64 8.94
C VAL A 227 0.27 28.38 8.30
N PRO A 228 -0.57 27.36 7.98
CA PRO A 228 -0.14 26.13 7.34
C PRO A 228 0.65 26.34 6.05
N PHE A 229 1.75 25.59 5.88
CA PHE A 229 2.57 25.61 4.68
C PHE A 229 2.54 24.25 3.98
N PHE A 230 1.91 24.20 2.80
CA PHE A 230 1.70 22.98 2.04
C PHE A 230 2.78 22.74 1.00
N ARG A 231 3.31 21.52 0.99
CA ARG A 231 4.26 21.00 0.00
C ARG A 231 3.53 20.05 -0.95
N SER A 232 4.21 19.48 -1.91
CA SER A 232 3.64 18.46 -2.80
C SER A 232 3.01 17.29 -2.06
N LYS A 233 3.54 16.89 -0.88
CA LYS A 233 3.00 15.80 -0.05
C LYS A 233 1.57 16.12 0.39
N GLU A 234 1.36 17.28 0.98
CA GLU A 234 0.06 17.73 1.48
C GLU A 234 -0.95 17.88 0.32
N ILE A 235 -0.51 18.42 -0.82
CA ILE A 235 -1.37 18.54 -2.02
C ILE A 235 -1.78 17.17 -2.57
N VAL A 236 -0.88 16.18 -2.58
CA VAL A 236 -1.22 14.80 -2.98
C VAL A 236 -2.28 14.20 -2.06
N GLU A 237 -2.19 14.40 -0.76
CA GLU A 237 -3.17 13.90 0.21
C GLU A 237 -4.52 14.59 0.07
N LEU A 238 -4.53 15.92 -0.04
CA LEU A 238 -5.74 16.73 -0.27
C LEU A 238 -6.40 16.39 -1.61
N SER A 239 -5.62 16.11 -2.67
CA SER A 239 -6.16 15.70 -3.96
C SER A 239 -6.93 14.37 -3.91
N ASN A 240 -6.60 13.52 -2.93
CA ASN A 240 -7.27 12.25 -2.64
C ASN A 240 -8.39 12.39 -1.59
N SER A 241 -8.82 13.63 -1.28
CA SER A 241 -9.86 13.92 -0.28
C SER A 241 -9.54 13.41 1.13
N LYS A 242 -8.24 13.35 1.48
CA LYS A 242 -7.81 13.02 2.84
C LYS A 242 -7.80 14.28 3.69
N ASN A 243 -8.18 14.14 4.95
CA ASN A 243 -7.91 15.15 5.95
C ASN A 243 -6.43 15.13 6.29
N ILE A 244 -5.80 16.31 6.31
CA ILE A 244 -4.38 16.46 6.66
C ILE A 244 -4.23 17.22 7.97
N ILE A 245 -3.18 16.87 8.70
CA ILE A 245 -2.67 17.66 9.81
C ILE A 245 -1.38 18.30 9.28
N PRO A 246 -1.32 19.65 9.15
CA PRO A 246 -0.12 20.33 8.67
C PRO A 246 1.08 20.03 9.57
N GLU A 247 2.23 19.75 8.97
CA GLU A 247 3.49 19.49 9.69
C GLU A 247 4.36 20.76 9.80
N ILE A 248 4.18 21.71 8.89
CA ILE A 248 4.98 22.93 8.77
C ILE A 248 4.04 24.12 8.68
N TYR A 249 4.45 25.19 9.33
CA TYR A 249 3.75 26.48 9.37
C TYR A 249 4.73 27.60 9.05
N ILE A 250 4.20 28.81 8.76
CA ILE A 250 4.92 30.08 8.67
C ILE A 250 4.28 31.09 9.62
N SER A 251 5.02 32.13 9.99
CA SER A 251 4.46 33.19 10.82
C SER A 251 3.37 34.00 10.08
N PHE A 252 2.45 34.59 10.83
CA PHE A 252 1.41 35.44 10.25
C PHE A 252 1.99 36.65 9.51
N ASP A 253 3.04 37.28 10.05
CA ASP A 253 3.72 38.40 9.40
C ASP A 253 4.29 38.00 8.04
N LYS A 254 4.96 36.83 7.99
CA LYS A 254 5.49 36.31 6.74
C LYS A 254 4.39 35.96 5.74
N TYR A 255 3.27 35.41 6.21
CA TYR A 255 2.11 35.14 5.36
C TYR A 255 1.55 36.42 4.76
N GLU A 256 1.36 37.50 5.54
CA GLU A 256 0.84 38.78 5.04
C GLU A 256 1.81 39.46 4.06
N GLU A 257 3.12 39.36 4.31
CA GLU A 257 4.14 39.80 3.32
C GLU A 257 3.97 39.08 1.97
N LEU A 258 3.88 37.75 2.01
CA LEU A 258 3.75 36.92 0.82
C LEU A 258 2.42 37.11 0.09
N LYS A 259 1.34 37.27 0.83
CA LYS A 259 0.01 37.57 0.33
C LYS A 259 -0.03 38.88 -0.46
N LYS A 260 0.65 39.92 0.03
CA LYS A 260 0.80 41.19 -0.68
C LYS A 260 1.71 41.06 -1.93
N ALA A 261 2.77 40.25 -1.84
CA ALA A 261 3.77 40.12 -2.90
C ALA A 261 3.31 39.26 -4.09
N SER A 262 2.56 38.18 -3.86
CA SER A 262 2.21 37.19 -4.89
C SER A 262 0.75 36.74 -4.88
N GLY A 263 -0.03 37.19 -3.92
CA GLY A 263 -1.37 36.68 -3.67
C GLY A 263 -1.35 35.31 -3.00
N ILE A 264 -2.53 34.78 -2.77
CA ILE A 264 -2.79 33.46 -2.15
C ILE A 264 -3.83 32.71 -2.97
N PRO A 265 -3.83 31.37 -2.95
CA PRO A 265 -4.86 30.57 -3.59
C PRO A 265 -6.22 30.82 -2.92
N LEU A 266 -7.22 31.04 -3.76
CA LEU A 266 -8.59 31.22 -3.34
C LEU A 266 -9.38 29.92 -3.50
N LYS A 267 -10.56 29.85 -2.86
CA LYS A 267 -11.50 28.76 -3.09
C LYS A 267 -11.76 28.57 -4.59
N ASP A 268 -11.74 27.32 -5.01
CA ASP A 268 -11.91 26.87 -6.40
C ASP A 268 -10.67 27.04 -7.30
N ASP A 269 -9.59 27.66 -6.87
CA ASP A 269 -8.32 27.61 -7.58
C ASP A 269 -7.78 26.15 -7.64
N LEU A 270 -6.90 25.87 -8.59
CA LEU A 270 -6.26 24.54 -8.71
C LEU A 270 -4.78 24.62 -8.36
N LEU A 271 -4.33 23.73 -7.50
CA LEU A 271 -2.91 23.46 -7.25
C LEU A 271 -2.53 22.11 -7.85
N ILE A 272 -1.50 22.12 -8.69
CA ILE A 272 -1.04 20.95 -9.44
C ILE A 272 0.41 20.65 -9.05
N THR A 273 0.69 19.38 -8.71
CA THR A 273 2.07 18.96 -8.41
C THR A 273 2.90 18.86 -9.68
N ALA A 274 4.04 19.57 -9.71
CA ALA A 274 4.99 19.60 -10.83
C ALA A 274 6.27 18.81 -10.57
N VAL A 275 6.54 18.43 -9.30
CA VAL A 275 7.75 17.71 -8.89
C VAL A 275 7.37 16.54 -7.98
N GLY A 276 8.08 15.41 -8.09
CA GLY A 276 7.82 14.18 -7.36
C GLY A 276 6.63 13.42 -7.93
N THR A 277 5.53 13.36 -7.22
CA THR A 277 4.28 12.78 -7.75
C THR A 277 3.59 13.80 -8.65
N ILE A 278 3.98 13.86 -9.91
CA ILE A 278 3.52 14.86 -10.90
C ILE A 278 2.03 14.67 -11.23
N GLY A 279 1.33 15.77 -11.55
CA GLY A 279 -0.02 15.77 -12.10
C GLY A 279 -1.14 15.47 -11.10
N LYS A 280 -0.87 15.57 -9.80
CA LYS A 280 -1.94 15.54 -8.79
C LYS A 280 -2.57 16.91 -8.67
N ILE A 281 -3.89 16.95 -8.76
CA ILE A 281 -4.65 18.20 -8.82
C ILE A 281 -5.55 18.31 -7.61
N TRP A 282 -5.31 19.32 -6.81
CA TRP A 282 -6.21 19.69 -5.74
C TRP A 282 -7.00 20.97 -6.10
N LYS A 283 -8.32 20.87 -6.09
CA LYS A 283 -9.20 22.02 -6.14
C LYS A 283 -9.30 22.59 -4.73
N VAL A 284 -8.88 23.82 -4.53
CA VAL A 284 -8.83 24.45 -3.21
C VAL A 284 -10.23 24.51 -2.61
N ASN A 285 -10.39 23.80 -1.51
CA ASN A 285 -11.60 23.74 -0.69
C ASN A 285 -11.28 23.90 0.80
N TYR A 286 -10.09 24.41 1.12
CA TYR A 286 -9.62 24.66 2.47
C TYR A 286 -10.16 26.03 2.94
N GLU A 287 -10.79 26.06 4.10
CA GLU A 287 -11.47 27.25 4.59
C GLU A 287 -10.57 28.18 5.39
N LYS A 288 -9.41 27.66 5.83
CA LYS A 288 -8.42 28.42 6.57
C LYS A 288 -7.33 28.98 5.65
N ASP A 289 -6.68 30.04 6.10
CA ASP A 289 -5.49 30.55 5.42
C ASP A 289 -4.41 29.50 5.34
N PHE A 290 -3.70 29.44 4.20
CA PHE A 290 -2.54 28.59 3.97
C PHE A 290 -1.62 29.22 2.93
N TYR A 291 -0.38 28.77 2.89
CA TYR A 291 0.57 29.06 1.82
C TYR A 291 1.17 27.78 1.27
N PHE A 292 1.86 27.81 0.14
CA PHE A 292 2.36 26.61 -0.51
C PHE A 292 3.77 26.78 -1.09
N LYS A 293 4.48 25.66 -1.32
CA LYS A 293 5.86 25.64 -1.75
C LYS A 293 6.01 26.01 -3.23
N ASP A 294 6.92 26.95 -3.50
CA ASP A 294 7.34 27.38 -4.84
C ASP A 294 8.00 26.24 -5.66
N GLY A 295 7.98 26.37 -6.99
CA GLY A 295 8.67 25.50 -7.93
C GLY A 295 8.16 24.06 -8.00
N ASN A 296 7.50 23.57 -6.94
CA ASN A 296 6.97 22.21 -6.87
C ASN A 296 5.48 22.14 -7.21
N LEU A 297 4.81 23.28 -7.21
CA LEU A 297 3.38 23.41 -7.42
C LEU A 297 3.08 24.50 -8.45
N ILE A 298 2.19 24.18 -9.39
CA ILE A 298 1.62 25.14 -10.32
C ILE A 298 0.27 25.58 -9.77
N TRP A 299 0.03 26.86 -9.70
CA TRP A 299 -1.22 27.46 -9.28
C TRP A 299 -1.98 28.01 -10.47
N LEU A 300 -3.19 27.48 -10.70
CA LEU A 300 -4.13 27.99 -11.72
C LEU A 300 -5.24 28.77 -11.04
N GLN A 301 -5.25 30.07 -11.25
CA GLN A 301 -6.27 30.99 -10.77
C GLN A 301 -7.20 31.39 -11.92
N LEU A 302 -8.49 31.13 -11.80
CA LEU A 302 -9.47 31.41 -12.84
C LEU A 302 -9.61 32.92 -13.08
N LYS A 303 -9.46 33.38 -14.32
CA LYS A 303 -9.58 34.80 -14.70
C LYS A 303 -11.02 35.31 -14.56
N ASN A 304 -12.00 34.48 -14.96
CA ASN A 304 -13.40 34.82 -14.89
C ASN A 304 -14.23 33.66 -14.32
N LYS A 305 -14.71 33.79 -13.08
CA LYS A 305 -15.43 32.72 -12.37
C LYS A 305 -16.79 32.38 -12.99
N ASN A 306 -17.38 33.28 -13.80
CA ASN A 306 -18.70 33.10 -14.38
C ASN A 306 -18.68 32.34 -15.73
N GLN A 307 -17.52 32.20 -16.37
CA GLN A 307 -17.42 31.60 -17.71
C GLN A 307 -16.98 30.12 -17.70
N PHE A 308 -16.29 29.66 -16.68
CA PHE A 308 -15.71 28.31 -16.68
C PHE A 308 -15.95 27.56 -15.37
N ASN A 309 -16.32 26.28 -15.48
CA ASN A 309 -16.47 25.42 -14.34
C ASN A 309 -15.14 24.71 -14.03
N THR A 310 -14.49 25.11 -12.93
CA THR A 310 -13.21 24.55 -12.44
C THR A 310 -13.26 23.03 -12.22
N LEU A 311 -14.45 22.49 -11.89
CA LEU A 311 -14.62 21.06 -11.69
C LEU A 311 -14.46 20.29 -13.01
N SER A 312 -14.96 20.83 -14.11
CA SER A 312 -14.82 20.26 -15.44
C SER A 312 -13.37 20.25 -15.88
N LEU A 313 -12.63 21.35 -15.67
CA LEU A 313 -11.21 21.40 -15.99
C LEU A 313 -10.39 20.40 -15.16
N LYS A 314 -10.65 20.30 -13.84
CA LYS A 314 -9.99 19.30 -13.00
C LYS A 314 -10.15 17.90 -13.57
N ARG A 315 -11.35 17.53 -14.04
CA ARG A 315 -11.63 16.23 -14.66
C ARG A 315 -10.88 16.06 -15.97
N ILE A 316 -10.85 17.08 -16.83
CA ILE A 316 -10.12 17.08 -18.10
C ILE A 316 -8.62 16.86 -17.85
N LEU A 317 -8.00 17.65 -16.98
CA LEU A 317 -6.56 17.53 -16.65
C LEU A 317 -6.20 16.17 -16.05
N LEU A 318 -7.09 15.55 -15.26
CA LEU A 318 -6.89 14.21 -14.72
C LEU A 318 -6.90 13.10 -15.80
N VAL A 319 -7.63 13.32 -16.89
CA VAL A 319 -7.72 12.36 -18.02
C VAL A 319 -6.51 12.49 -18.94
N ILE A 320 -6.05 13.71 -19.20
CA ILE A 320 -4.91 13.97 -20.11
C ILE A 320 -3.60 13.40 -19.56
N ARG A 321 -3.44 13.19 -18.25
CA ARG A 321 -2.18 12.82 -17.59
C ARG A 321 -1.01 13.59 -18.23
N LEU A 322 -0.81 14.82 -17.78
CA LEU A 322 0.43 15.52 -17.99
C LEU A 322 1.62 14.71 -17.50
#